data_42227c6996189a73d9a587f537bed601
#
_entry.id   42227c6996189a73d9a587f537bed601
#
_cell.length_a   1.000
_cell.length_b   1.000
_cell.length_c   1.000
_cell.angle_alpha   90.00
_cell.angle_beta   90.00
_cell.angle_gamma   90.00
#
_symmetry.space_group_name_H-M   'P 1'
#
loop_
_entity.id
_entity.type
_entity.pdbx_description
1 polymer ?
#
loop_
_entity_poly.entity_id
_entity_poly.type
_entity_poly.pdbx_seq_one_letter_code
_entity_poly.pdbx_strand_id
1 'polypeptide(L)'
;MSKQRIDTLFMERGLAANWAQARGLILAGQVMVDGAVTDKAGALVKNTAQVTVQQGAAYVSRGGIKLAAALDAFAIPVDGLICADVGASTGGFSDCLLQRGAAHVLAIDVGYGQLAWKLRQDARVTVLERTNVRYLSSLPDGCLVDLVTIDVSFIGLNLVIPAVAPWLRAPTGSIVALIKPQFEASKQQVGKGGVIKDTRVHRAVLTQTLTWAQRQQLDILGLIRSPITGPAGNSEFLVWLCPGSGAGAVSAPVSYTHLRAHETVLDLACRLLL
;
A
#
# COMPACT_ATOMS: atom_id res chain seq x y z
N MET A 1 32.08 29.36 16.39
CA MET A 1 31.25 29.03 15.19
C MET A 1 29.99 29.85 15.27
N SER A 2 29.66 30.61 14.24
CA SER A 2 28.46 31.46 14.23
C SER A 2 27.20 30.57 14.15
N LYS A 3 26.18 30.98 14.87
CA LYS A 3 24.84 30.35 14.83
C LYS A 3 23.86 31.37 14.23
N GLN A 4 22.90 30.86 13.47
CA GLN A 4 21.80 31.65 12.95
C GLN A 4 20.49 30.92 13.06
N ARG A 5 19.38 31.59 12.84
CA ARG A 5 18.05 31.00 12.85
C ARG A 5 17.92 30.02 11.70
N ILE A 6 17.27 28.89 11.95
CA ILE A 6 17.06 27.86 10.92
C ILE A 6 16.24 28.40 9.75
N ASP A 7 15.21 29.22 9.99
CA ASP A 7 14.41 29.81 8.93
C ASP A 7 15.25 30.73 8.00
N THR A 8 16.19 31.47 8.56
CA THR A 8 17.14 32.29 7.81
C THR A 8 18.11 31.44 6.98
N LEU A 9 18.75 30.46 7.62
CA LEU A 9 19.67 29.54 6.95
C LEU A 9 18.98 28.77 5.81
N PHE A 10 17.70 28.42 6.00
CA PHE A 10 16.88 27.71 5.04
C PHE A 10 16.63 28.52 3.77
N MET A 11 16.32 29.82 3.93
CA MET A 11 16.15 30.75 2.82
C MET A 11 17.45 31.01 2.07
N GLU A 12 18.55 31.24 2.81
CA GLU A 12 19.86 31.50 2.21
C GLU A 12 20.38 30.36 1.35
N ARG A 13 19.99 29.12 1.70
CA ARG A 13 20.36 27.90 0.95
C ARG A 13 19.39 27.57 -0.19
N GLY A 14 18.38 28.38 -0.43
CA GLY A 14 17.40 28.16 -1.50
C GLY A 14 16.53 26.92 -1.29
N LEU A 15 16.35 26.47 -0.03
CA LEU A 15 15.57 25.28 0.31
C LEU A 15 14.06 25.53 0.36
N ALA A 16 13.62 26.78 0.23
CA ALA A 16 12.24 27.19 0.08
C ALA A 16 12.12 28.42 -0.83
N ALA A 17 10.98 28.53 -1.51
CA ALA A 17 10.73 29.65 -2.43
C ALA A 17 10.42 30.97 -1.71
N ASN A 18 9.92 30.91 -0.48
CA ASN A 18 9.59 32.07 0.34
C ASN A 18 9.56 31.72 1.84
N TRP A 19 9.52 32.78 2.68
CA TRP A 19 9.51 32.67 4.14
C TRP A 19 8.31 31.91 4.69
N ALA A 20 7.12 32.00 4.07
CA ALA A 20 5.93 31.31 4.51
C ALA A 20 6.11 29.79 4.30
N GLN A 21 6.64 29.39 3.15
CA GLN A 21 6.96 28.00 2.85
C GLN A 21 8.05 27.46 3.79
N ALA A 22 9.14 28.22 4.00
CA ALA A 22 10.22 27.84 4.91
C ALA A 22 9.69 27.54 6.32
N ARG A 23 8.90 28.46 6.88
CA ARG A 23 8.27 28.28 8.20
C ARG A 23 7.26 27.14 8.22
N GLY A 24 6.45 26.97 7.18
CA GLY A 24 5.50 25.88 7.04
C GLY A 24 6.19 24.51 7.10
N LEU A 25 7.26 24.30 6.34
CA LEU A 25 8.05 23.08 6.32
C LEU A 25 8.69 22.77 7.68
N ILE A 26 9.24 23.82 8.34
CA ILE A 26 9.86 23.65 9.67
C ILE A 26 8.80 23.29 10.71
N LEU A 27 7.67 24.00 10.79
CA LEU A 27 6.59 23.75 11.73
C LEU A 27 5.91 22.39 11.51
N ALA A 28 5.90 21.91 10.27
CA ALA A 28 5.41 20.58 9.92
C ALA A 28 6.39 19.44 10.27
N GLY A 29 7.57 19.75 10.85
CA GLY A 29 8.59 18.77 11.20
C GLY A 29 9.26 18.12 9.98
N GLN A 30 9.20 18.76 8.81
CA GLN A 30 9.78 18.26 7.56
C GLN A 30 11.25 18.66 7.36
N VAL A 31 11.83 19.41 8.31
CA VAL A 31 13.22 19.87 8.25
C VAL A 31 14.07 19.11 9.24
N MET A 32 15.17 18.55 8.76
CA MET A 32 16.19 17.92 9.60
C MET A 32 17.46 18.78 9.61
N VAL A 33 18.02 18.93 10.80
CA VAL A 33 19.32 19.60 11.02
C VAL A 33 20.26 18.59 11.67
N ASP A 34 21.38 18.31 11.02
CA ASP A 34 22.36 17.31 11.46
C ASP A 34 21.71 15.95 11.85
N GLY A 35 20.70 15.50 11.08
CA GLY A 35 19.99 14.26 11.29
C GLY A 35 18.85 14.31 12.32
N ALA A 36 18.60 15.45 12.98
CA ALA A 36 17.51 15.62 13.94
C ALA A 36 16.39 16.51 13.38
N VAL A 37 15.12 16.13 13.62
CA VAL A 37 13.96 16.90 13.21
C VAL A 37 13.93 18.23 13.98
N THR A 38 13.68 19.32 13.26
CA THR A 38 13.53 20.66 13.82
C THR A 38 12.14 21.21 13.48
N ASP A 39 11.36 21.54 14.51
CA ASP A 39 9.98 22.03 14.41
C ASP A 39 9.81 23.50 14.83
N LYS A 40 10.92 24.18 15.19
CA LYS A 40 10.93 25.58 15.64
C LYS A 40 11.68 26.47 14.64
N ALA A 41 10.95 27.27 13.87
CA ALA A 41 11.51 28.15 12.85
C ALA A 41 12.59 29.13 13.38
N GLY A 42 12.51 29.51 14.65
CA GLY A 42 13.49 30.37 15.31
C GLY A 42 14.66 29.65 15.96
N ALA A 43 14.79 28.33 15.86
CA ALA A 43 15.88 27.57 16.45
C ALA A 43 17.25 28.06 15.92
N LEU A 44 18.22 28.22 16.83
CA LEU A 44 19.59 28.61 16.47
C LEU A 44 20.41 27.38 16.12
N VAL A 45 20.87 27.31 14.88
CA VAL A 45 21.67 26.23 14.33
C VAL A 45 23.04 26.75 13.88
N LYS A 46 24.02 25.86 13.78
CA LYS A 46 25.35 26.24 13.22
C LYS A 46 25.20 26.57 11.74
N ASN A 47 25.90 27.59 11.26
CA ASN A 47 25.88 27.95 9.83
C ASN A 47 26.38 26.78 8.94
N THR A 48 27.17 25.89 9.48
CA THR A 48 27.71 24.69 8.81
C THR A 48 26.81 23.45 8.97
N ALA A 49 25.69 23.55 9.70
CA ALA A 49 24.81 22.41 9.94
C ALA A 49 24.28 21.84 8.61
N GLN A 50 24.19 20.53 8.51
CA GLN A 50 23.54 19.88 7.37
C GLN A 50 22.02 20.05 7.51
N VAL A 51 21.41 20.80 6.60
CA VAL A 51 19.96 21.01 6.57
C VAL A 51 19.39 20.24 5.39
N THR A 52 18.45 19.32 5.67
CA THR A 52 17.73 18.58 4.65
C THR A 52 16.23 18.76 4.84
N VAL A 53 15.50 18.89 3.74
CA VAL A 53 14.04 18.85 3.73
C VAL A 53 13.65 17.39 3.55
N GLN A 54 12.96 16.83 4.51
CA GLN A 54 12.20 15.62 4.23
C GLN A 54 11.14 16.02 3.21
N GLN A 55 11.26 15.54 1.99
CA GLN A 55 10.13 15.61 1.06
C GLN A 55 8.93 15.06 1.81
N GLY A 56 7.82 15.77 1.81
CA GLY A 56 6.58 15.31 2.45
C GLY A 56 6.34 13.87 2.04
N ALA A 57 5.80 13.05 2.94
CA ALA A 57 5.57 11.65 2.66
C ALA A 57 4.97 11.51 1.27
N ALA A 58 5.55 10.65 0.42
CA ALA A 58 5.13 10.49 -0.97
C ALA A 58 3.62 10.23 -1.09
N TYR A 59 3.02 9.64 -0.04
CA TYR A 59 1.61 9.32 0.07
C TYR A 59 1.08 9.72 1.45
N VAL A 60 -0.24 9.86 1.60
CA VAL A 60 -0.89 10.18 2.89
C VAL A 60 -0.62 9.16 4.00
N SER A 61 -0.16 7.97 3.64
CA SER A 61 0.32 6.96 4.60
C SER A 61 1.34 6.02 3.96
N ARG A 62 2.03 5.24 4.81
CA ARG A 62 3.00 4.22 4.40
C ARG A 62 2.41 3.15 3.47
N GLY A 63 1.08 2.97 3.49
CA GLY A 63 0.38 2.06 2.59
C GLY A 63 0.69 2.33 1.12
N GLY A 64 0.73 3.60 0.71
CA GLY A 64 1.04 3.97 -0.68
C GLY A 64 2.38 3.44 -1.19
N ILE A 65 3.40 3.38 -0.32
CA ILE A 65 4.72 2.79 -0.67
C ILE A 65 4.59 1.30 -1.01
N LYS A 66 3.75 0.56 -0.28
CA LYS A 66 3.53 -0.86 -0.52
C LYS A 66 2.87 -1.09 -1.87
N LEU A 67 1.76 -0.37 -2.13
CA LEU A 67 1.05 -0.50 -3.40
C LEU A 67 1.91 -0.05 -4.58
N ALA A 68 2.62 1.06 -4.46
CA ALA A 68 3.52 1.55 -5.49
C ALA A 68 4.52 0.47 -5.93
N ALA A 69 5.16 -0.19 -4.96
CA ALA A 69 6.11 -1.28 -5.25
C ALA A 69 5.45 -2.46 -5.98
N ALA A 70 4.19 -2.80 -5.64
CA ALA A 70 3.46 -3.86 -6.33
C ALA A 70 3.11 -3.47 -7.77
N LEU A 71 2.59 -2.27 -7.97
CA LEU A 71 2.22 -1.76 -9.30
C LEU A 71 3.44 -1.70 -10.24
N ASP A 72 4.61 -1.28 -9.69
CA ASP A 72 5.87 -1.25 -10.44
C ASP A 72 6.38 -2.66 -10.77
N ALA A 73 6.42 -3.55 -9.77
CA ALA A 73 6.93 -4.91 -9.94
C ALA A 73 6.05 -5.75 -10.89
N PHE A 74 4.74 -5.53 -10.87
CA PHE A 74 3.79 -6.25 -11.72
C PHE A 74 3.51 -5.54 -13.05
N ALA A 75 4.08 -4.35 -13.25
CA ALA A 75 3.85 -3.52 -14.43
C ALA A 75 2.35 -3.25 -14.70
N ILE A 76 1.57 -3.00 -13.63
CA ILE A 76 0.14 -2.71 -13.74
C ILE A 76 -0.06 -1.24 -14.11
N PRO A 77 -0.57 -0.93 -15.32
CA PRO A 77 -0.93 0.43 -15.68
C PRO A 77 -2.20 0.84 -14.92
N VAL A 78 -2.18 2.01 -14.27
CA VAL A 78 -3.30 2.52 -13.48
C VAL A 78 -4.00 3.69 -14.16
N ASP A 79 -3.35 4.31 -15.13
CA ASP A 79 -3.87 5.48 -15.83
C ASP A 79 -5.24 5.20 -16.48
N GLY A 80 -6.22 6.05 -16.17
CA GLY A 80 -7.59 5.94 -16.67
C GLY A 80 -8.45 4.85 -16.01
N LEU A 81 -7.92 4.03 -15.08
CA LEU A 81 -8.69 2.95 -14.46
C LEU A 81 -9.69 3.46 -13.42
N ILE A 82 -10.80 2.73 -13.28
CA ILE A 82 -11.71 2.81 -12.14
C ILE A 82 -11.27 1.77 -11.12
N CYS A 83 -10.97 2.21 -9.89
CA CYS A 83 -10.40 1.36 -8.86
C CYS A 83 -11.29 1.29 -7.62
N ALA A 84 -11.25 0.18 -6.88
CA ALA A 84 -11.79 0.08 -5.53
C ALA A 84 -10.65 -0.18 -4.53
N ASP A 85 -10.54 0.64 -3.48
CA ASP A 85 -9.58 0.49 -2.40
C ASP A 85 -10.29 -0.02 -1.15
N VAL A 86 -10.11 -1.30 -0.84
CA VAL A 86 -10.79 -2.02 0.25
C VAL A 86 -9.90 -2.05 1.49
N GLY A 87 -10.38 -1.39 2.55
CA GLY A 87 -9.60 -1.09 3.75
C GLY A 87 -8.81 0.19 3.57
N ALA A 88 -9.43 1.23 3.01
CA ALA A 88 -8.77 2.47 2.63
C ALA A 88 -8.09 3.20 3.82
N SER A 89 -8.65 3.11 5.03
CA SER A 89 -8.13 3.76 6.24
C SER A 89 -7.78 5.23 5.99
N THR A 90 -6.52 5.63 6.14
CA THR A 90 -6.05 6.99 5.84
C THR A 90 -5.95 7.31 4.35
N GLY A 91 -6.06 6.31 3.47
CA GLY A 91 -6.09 6.48 2.01
C GLY A 91 -4.73 6.30 1.32
N GLY A 92 -3.81 5.55 1.93
CA GLY A 92 -2.49 5.36 1.32
C GLY A 92 -2.54 4.69 -0.06
N PHE A 93 -3.37 3.67 -0.22
CA PHE A 93 -3.56 2.99 -1.51
C PHE A 93 -4.33 3.90 -2.48
N SER A 94 -5.41 4.52 -2.03
CA SER A 94 -6.19 5.49 -2.82
C SER A 94 -5.31 6.62 -3.37
N ASP A 95 -4.45 7.21 -2.53
CA ASP A 95 -3.52 8.28 -2.92
C ASP A 95 -2.50 7.79 -3.97
N CYS A 96 -2.00 6.57 -3.83
CA CYS A 96 -1.11 5.95 -4.80
C CYS A 96 -1.79 5.76 -6.16
N LEU A 97 -3.02 5.25 -6.18
CA LEU A 97 -3.81 5.07 -7.40
C LEU A 97 -4.07 6.40 -8.11
N LEU A 98 -4.49 7.42 -7.38
CA LEU A 98 -4.76 8.76 -7.92
C LEU A 98 -3.51 9.43 -8.49
N GLN A 99 -2.36 9.31 -7.81
CA GLN A 99 -1.08 9.83 -8.30
C GLN A 99 -0.59 9.11 -9.56
N ARG A 100 -1.05 7.86 -9.79
CA ARG A 100 -0.76 7.08 -10.99
C ARG A 100 -1.81 7.22 -12.09
N GLY A 101 -2.72 8.18 -11.97
CA GLY A 101 -3.67 8.54 -13.01
C GLY A 101 -4.98 7.77 -12.98
N ALA A 102 -5.35 7.08 -11.88
CA ALA A 102 -6.68 6.48 -11.77
C ALA A 102 -7.77 7.52 -12.07
N ALA A 103 -8.71 7.16 -12.94
CA ALA A 103 -9.84 8.02 -13.29
C ALA A 103 -10.81 8.17 -12.13
N HIS A 104 -10.98 7.09 -11.35
CA HIS A 104 -11.86 7.11 -10.17
C HIS A 104 -11.42 6.08 -9.13
N VAL A 105 -11.59 6.41 -7.84
CA VAL A 105 -11.29 5.50 -6.73
C VAL A 105 -12.46 5.45 -5.77
N LEU A 106 -13.02 4.26 -5.55
CA LEU A 106 -13.98 4.01 -4.49
C LEU A 106 -13.21 3.58 -3.23
N ALA A 107 -13.09 4.47 -2.26
CA ALA A 107 -12.40 4.24 -0.98
C ALA A 107 -13.36 3.65 0.05
N ILE A 108 -13.20 2.36 0.36
CA ILE A 108 -14.14 1.58 1.17
C ILE A 108 -13.48 1.20 2.49
N ASP A 109 -14.12 1.54 3.61
CA ASP A 109 -13.63 1.18 4.95
C ASP A 109 -14.77 0.96 5.94
N VAL A 110 -14.54 0.07 6.92
CA VAL A 110 -15.46 -0.13 8.05
C VAL A 110 -15.39 1.01 9.06
N GLY A 111 -14.28 1.73 9.09
CA GLY A 111 -14.05 2.91 9.93
C GLY A 111 -14.80 4.13 9.45
N TYR A 112 -14.65 5.22 10.19
CA TYR A 112 -15.25 6.51 9.88
C TYR A 112 -14.29 7.65 10.19
N GLY A 113 -14.24 8.66 9.31
CA GLY A 113 -13.46 9.88 9.51
C GLY A 113 -11.94 9.70 9.41
N GLN A 114 -11.45 8.54 8.93
CA GLN A 114 -10.01 8.25 8.86
C GLN A 114 -9.35 8.73 7.57
N LEU A 115 -10.10 8.74 6.47
CA LEU A 115 -9.57 9.10 5.15
C LEU A 115 -9.04 10.54 5.17
N ALA A 116 -7.83 10.74 4.64
CA ALA A 116 -7.17 12.05 4.61
C ALA A 116 -8.03 13.10 3.89
N TRP A 117 -8.06 14.33 4.45
CA TRP A 117 -8.92 15.41 3.97
C TRP A 117 -8.74 15.72 2.49
N LYS A 118 -7.49 15.72 1.99
CA LYS A 118 -7.23 15.96 0.56
C LYS A 118 -7.91 14.94 -0.36
N LEU A 119 -8.04 13.68 0.08
CA LEU A 119 -8.70 12.63 -0.69
C LEU A 119 -10.21 12.75 -0.63
N ARG A 120 -10.77 13.19 0.51
CA ARG A 120 -12.21 13.46 0.63
C ARG A 120 -12.69 14.58 -0.28
N GLN A 121 -11.80 15.52 -0.62
CA GLN A 121 -12.11 16.65 -1.49
C GLN A 121 -11.79 16.39 -2.97
N ASP A 122 -11.12 15.30 -3.29
CA ASP A 122 -10.81 14.97 -4.68
C ASP A 122 -12.08 14.42 -5.38
N ALA A 123 -12.50 15.11 -6.44
CA ALA A 123 -13.71 14.74 -7.19
C ALA A 123 -13.64 13.33 -7.80
N ARG A 124 -12.45 12.74 -7.90
CA ARG A 124 -12.24 11.37 -8.36
C ARG A 124 -12.41 10.32 -7.27
N VAL A 125 -12.77 10.71 -6.02
CA VAL A 125 -12.90 9.79 -4.90
C VAL A 125 -14.33 9.69 -4.44
N THR A 126 -14.87 8.48 -4.44
CA THR A 126 -16.11 8.15 -3.74
C THR A 126 -15.79 7.50 -2.41
N VAL A 127 -16.24 8.10 -1.31
CA VAL A 127 -15.96 7.63 0.06
C VAL A 127 -17.09 6.74 0.55
N LEU A 128 -16.81 5.49 0.85
CA LEU A 128 -17.74 4.48 1.37
C LEU A 128 -17.28 4.02 2.76
N GLU A 129 -17.46 4.88 3.77
CA GLU A 129 -17.15 4.58 5.17
C GLU A 129 -18.27 3.80 5.87
N ARG A 130 -17.97 3.22 7.05
CA ARG A 130 -18.89 2.34 7.81
C ARG A 130 -19.42 1.19 6.96
N THR A 131 -18.63 0.76 5.95
CA THR A 131 -19.05 -0.22 4.97
C THR A 131 -18.22 -1.49 5.10
N ASN A 132 -18.87 -2.59 5.47
CA ASN A 132 -18.23 -3.89 5.49
C ASN A 132 -18.44 -4.59 4.15
N VAL A 133 -17.36 -4.74 3.41
CA VAL A 133 -17.38 -5.32 2.03
C VAL A 133 -18.03 -6.70 1.96
N ARG A 134 -17.99 -7.48 3.03
CA ARG A 134 -18.65 -8.81 3.05
C ARG A 134 -20.15 -8.77 2.87
N TYR A 135 -20.76 -7.62 3.13
CA TYR A 135 -22.21 -7.38 3.02
C TYR A 135 -22.57 -6.41 1.91
N LEU A 136 -21.58 -5.97 1.12
CA LEU A 136 -21.78 -5.08 -0.02
C LEU A 136 -21.87 -5.92 -1.29
N SER A 137 -23.08 -6.24 -1.73
CA SER A 137 -23.31 -7.11 -2.90
C SER A 137 -22.88 -6.46 -4.21
N SER A 138 -22.94 -5.14 -4.32
CA SER A 138 -22.52 -4.36 -5.49
C SER A 138 -22.00 -3.00 -5.07
N LEU A 139 -21.14 -2.43 -5.89
CA LEU A 139 -20.73 -1.03 -5.75
C LEU A 139 -21.89 -0.09 -6.09
N PRO A 140 -21.86 1.19 -5.67
CA PRO A 140 -22.87 2.18 -6.03
C PRO A 140 -23.15 2.19 -7.53
N ASP A 141 -24.41 2.33 -7.90
CA ASP A 141 -24.91 2.38 -9.28
C ASP A 141 -24.53 1.14 -10.14
N GLY A 142 -24.19 0.02 -9.48
CA GLY A 142 -23.72 -1.19 -10.17
C GLY A 142 -22.40 -1.00 -10.90
N CYS A 143 -21.57 -0.03 -10.49
CA CYS A 143 -20.28 0.26 -11.09
C CYS A 143 -19.37 -0.98 -11.08
N LEU A 144 -18.71 -1.24 -12.20
CA LEU A 144 -17.64 -2.24 -12.30
C LEU A 144 -16.29 -1.56 -12.31
N VAL A 145 -15.30 -2.20 -11.66
CA VAL A 145 -13.95 -1.67 -11.52
C VAL A 145 -12.92 -2.48 -12.28
N ASP A 146 -11.85 -1.84 -12.69
CA ASP A 146 -10.75 -2.45 -13.43
C ASP A 146 -9.70 -3.03 -12.48
N LEU A 147 -9.55 -2.43 -11.29
CA LEU A 147 -8.60 -2.88 -10.27
C LEU A 147 -9.22 -2.77 -8.88
N VAL A 148 -9.15 -3.86 -8.11
CA VAL A 148 -9.42 -3.85 -6.67
C VAL A 148 -8.11 -3.94 -5.91
N THR A 149 -7.85 -3.01 -4.99
CA THR A 149 -6.75 -3.09 -4.03
C THR A 149 -7.29 -3.45 -2.65
N ILE A 150 -6.57 -4.31 -1.89
CA ILE A 150 -7.05 -4.81 -0.60
C ILE A 150 -5.94 -4.66 0.45
N ASP A 151 -6.18 -3.83 1.48
CA ASP A 151 -5.33 -3.67 2.67
C ASP A 151 -6.16 -3.75 3.95
N VAL A 152 -6.75 -4.90 4.22
CA VAL A 152 -7.60 -5.14 5.39
C VAL A 152 -6.81 -5.66 6.59
N SER A 153 -7.36 -5.48 7.80
CA SER A 153 -6.79 -5.96 9.06
C SER A 153 -7.81 -6.80 9.83
N PHE A 154 -7.30 -7.78 10.60
CA PHE A 154 -8.10 -8.65 11.48
C PHE A 154 -9.11 -9.56 10.75
N ILE A 155 -8.93 -9.77 9.46
CA ILE A 155 -9.76 -10.64 8.64
C ILE A 155 -8.89 -11.29 7.56
N GLY A 156 -9.16 -12.56 7.23
CA GLY A 156 -8.46 -13.27 6.17
C GLY A 156 -8.96 -12.89 4.77
N LEU A 157 -8.07 -12.90 3.80
CA LEU A 157 -8.37 -12.58 2.40
C LEU A 157 -9.42 -13.54 1.80
N ASN A 158 -9.49 -14.77 2.29
CA ASN A 158 -10.48 -15.77 1.87
C ASN A 158 -11.95 -15.36 2.13
N LEU A 159 -12.18 -14.39 3.02
CA LEU A 159 -13.50 -13.83 3.31
C LEU A 159 -13.78 -12.53 2.55
N VAL A 160 -12.73 -11.86 2.07
CA VAL A 160 -12.85 -10.55 1.40
C VAL A 160 -12.86 -10.70 -0.12
N ILE A 161 -11.94 -11.48 -0.67
CA ILE A 161 -11.81 -11.65 -2.13
C ILE A 161 -13.11 -12.13 -2.79
N PRO A 162 -13.86 -13.13 -2.25
CA PRO A 162 -15.12 -13.56 -2.86
C PRO A 162 -16.19 -12.47 -2.90
N ALA A 163 -16.16 -11.55 -1.94
CA ALA A 163 -17.13 -10.44 -1.90
C ALA A 163 -16.84 -9.36 -2.95
N VAL A 164 -15.55 -9.14 -3.28
CA VAL A 164 -15.14 -8.07 -4.20
C VAL A 164 -14.92 -8.55 -5.64
N ALA A 165 -14.65 -9.84 -5.86
CA ALA A 165 -14.44 -10.40 -7.18
C ALA A 165 -15.59 -10.13 -8.18
N PRO A 166 -16.88 -10.15 -7.77
CA PRO A 166 -17.99 -9.82 -8.66
C PRO A 166 -18.00 -8.36 -9.14
N TRP A 167 -17.25 -7.46 -8.53
CA TRP A 167 -17.16 -6.05 -8.95
C TRP A 167 -16.21 -5.84 -10.12
N LEU A 168 -15.39 -6.85 -10.43
CA LEU A 168 -14.38 -6.72 -11.48
C LEU A 168 -15.01 -6.69 -12.86
N ARG A 169 -14.51 -5.81 -13.70
CA ARG A 169 -14.83 -5.75 -15.12
C ARG A 169 -14.19 -6.94 -15.85
N ALA A 170 -15.01 -7.86 -16.35
CA ALA A 170 -14.51 -8.97 -17.14
C ALA A 170 -14.11 -8.50 -18.56
N PRO A 171 -13.09 -9.11 -19.18
CA PRO A 171 -12.18 -10.12 -18.65
C PRO A 171 -10.91 -9.54 -18.03
N THR A 172 -10.77 -8.21 -17.97
CA THR A 172 -9.50 -7.51 -17.70
C THR A 172 -9.30 -7.11 -16.24
N GLY A 173 -10.36 -7.16 -15.43
CA GLY A 173 -10.30 -6.73 -14.03
C GLY A 173 -9.38 -7.63 -13.19
N SER A 174 -8.66 -7.02 -12.25
CA SER A 174 -7.71 -7.73 -11.39
C SER A 174 -7.72 -7.24 -9.94
N ILE A 175 -7.04 -7.97 -9.07
CA ILE A 175 -6.96 -7.70 -7.64
C ILE A 175 -5.48 -7.62 -7.24
N VAL A 176 -5.09 -6.58 -6.50
CA VAL A 176 -3.82 -6.53 -5.77
C VAL A 176 -4.14 -6.56 -4.28
N ALA A 177 -3.80 -7.66 -3.60
CA ALA A 177 -4.11 -7.85 -2.19
C ALA A 177 -2.86 -7.92 -1.31
N LEU A 178 -2.89 -7.24 -0.17
CA LEU A 178 -1.84 -7.31 0.85
C LEU A 178 -2.09 -8.51 1.76
N ILE A 179 -1.23 -9.53 1.67
CA ILE A 179 -1.21 -10.68 2.56
C ILE A 179 -0.48 -10.27 3.84
N LYS A 180 -1.18 -10.35 4.97
CA LYS A 180 -0.64 -10.08 6.30
C LYS A 180 -0.58 -11.39 7.08
N PRO A 181 0.58 -12.05 7.20
CA PRO A 181 0.68 -13.36 7.81
C PRO A 181 0.04 -13.45 9.19
N GLN A 182 0.12 -12.39 9.98
CA GLN A 182 -0.47 -12.35 11.33
C GLN A 182 -2.01 -12.41 11.36
N PHE A 183 -2.69 -12.19 10.24
CA PHE A 183 -4.15 -12.29 10.12
C PHE A 183 -4.60 -13.52 9.33
N GLU A 184 -3.68 -14.18 8.66
CA GLU A 184 -3.92 -15.43 7.92
C GLU A 184 -3.52 -16.68 8.71
N ALA A 185 -2.51 -16.56 9.58
CA ALA A 185 -2.02 -17.66 10.42
C ALA A 185 -2.99 -17.99 11.56
N SER A 186 -2.90 -19.22 12.08
CA SER A 186 -3.60 -19.61 13.29
C SER A 186 -3.09 -18.81 14.51
N LYS A 187 -3.95 -18.62 15.52
CA LYS A 187 -3.57 -17.89 16.75
C LYS A 187 -2.34 -18.48 17.45
N GLN A 188 -2.11 -19.79 17.33
CA GLN A 188 -0.97 -20.49 17.93
C GLN A 188 0.37 -20.14 17.24
N GLN A 189 0.33 -19.76 15.97
CA GLN A 189 1.51 -19.39 15.18
C GLN A 189 1.90 -17.91 15.32
N VAL A 190 1.00 -17.11 15.90
CA VAL A 190 1.24 -15.68 16.12
C VAL A 190 1.96 -15.50 17.46
N GLY A 191 3.20 -14.99 17.41
CA GLY A 191 4.02 -14.76 18.61
C GLY A 191 3.52 -13.64 19.51
N LYS A 192 4.18 -13.48 20.66
CA LYS A 192 3.92 -12.35 21.58
C LYS A 192 4.03 -11.01 20.82
N GLY A 193 3.03 -10.14 21.02
CA GLY A 193 2.97 -8.83 20.34
C GLY A 193 2.44 -8.90 18.89
N GLY A 194 1.89 -10.03 18.44
CA GLY A 194 1.29 -10.12 17.11
C GLY A 194 2.30 -10.19 15.95
N VAL A 195 3.57 -10.53 16.23
CA VAL A 195 4.64 -10.55 15.22
C VAL A 195 5.04 -11.98 14.90
N ILE A 196 5.01 -12.33 13.61
CA ILE A 196 5.52 -13.59 13.07
C ILE A 196 6.93 -13.34 12.54
N LYS A 197 7.92 -14.05 13.13
CA LYS A 197 9.34 -13.98 12.73
C LYS A 197 9.80 -15.24 11.99
N ASP A 198 9.10 -16.36 12.18
CA ASP A 198 9.46 -17.64 11.59
C ASP A 198 9.10 -17.66 10.10
N THR A 199 10.11 -17.77 9.25
CA THR A 199 9.96 -17.87 7.79
C THR A 199 9.18 -19.10 7.35
N ARG A 200 9.16 -20.19 8.15
CA ARG A 200 8.34 -21.38 7.87
C ARG A 200 6.86 -21.06 7.98
N VAL A 201 6.48 -20.20 8.95
CA VAL A 201 5.08 -19.75 9.08
C VAL A 201 4.71 -18.83 7.91
N HIS A 202 5.59 -17.90 7.50
CA HIS A 202 5.36 -17.09 6.30
C HIS A 202 5.12 -17.99 5.08
N ARG A 203 5.98 -19.00 4.87
CA ARG A 203 5.84 -19.95 3.77
C ARG A 203 4.50 -20.69 3.83
N ALA A 204 4.13 -21.21 4.99
CA ALA A 204 2.87 -21.94 5.17
C ALA A 204 1.65 -21.06 4.85
N VAL A 205 1.64 -19.82 5.34
CA VAL A 205 0.58 -18.83 5.06
C VAL A 205 0.50 -18.53 3.56
N LEU A 206 1.62 -18.22 2.91
CA LEU A 206 1.63 -17.95 1.48
C LEU A 206 1.13 -19.15 0.68
N THR A 207 1.63 -20.35 0.99
CA THR A 207 1.16 -21.59 0.33
C THR A 207 -0.35 -21.75 0.48
N GLN A 208 -0.86 -21.60 1.70
CA GLN A 208 -2.30 -21.74 1.98
C GLN A 208 -3.12 -20.72 1.19
N THR A 209 -2.72 -19.44 1.22
CA THR A 209 -3.45 -18.36 0.55
C THR A 209 -3.44 -18.54 -0.97
N LEU A 210 -2.29 -18.86 -1.56
CA LEU A 210 -2.18 -19.05 -3.01
C LEU A 210 -2.92 -20.30 -3.48
N THR A 211 -2.80 -21.44 -2.76
CA THR A 211 -3.56 -22.65 -3.09
C THR A 211 -5.07 -22.42 -2.96
N TRP A 212 -5.50 -21.65 -1.95
CA TRP A 212 -6.89 -21.27 -1.83
C TRP A 212 -7.35 -20.42 -3.03
N ALA A 213 -6.58 -19.42 -3.44
CA ALA A 213 -6.90 -18.55 -4.59
C ALA A 213 -7.08 -19.39 -5.87
N GLN A 214 -6.17 -20.34 -6.14
CA GLN A 214 -6.28 -21.26 -7.28
C GLN A 214 -7.56 -22.09 -7.24
N ARG A 215 -7.94 -22.60 -6.05
CA ARG A 215 -9.21 -23.36 -5.88
C ARG A 215 -10.45 -22.48 -6.12
N GLN A 216 -10.33 -21.17 -5.95
CA GLN A 216 -11.39 -20.20 -6.31
C GLN A 216 -11.33 -19.77 -7.78
N GLN A 217 -10.58 -20.49 -8.60
CA GLN A 217 -10.40 -20.16 -10.02
C GLN A 217 -9.81 -18.75 -10.25
N LEU A 218 -8.90 -18.34 -9.37
CA LEU A 218 -8.12 -17.11 -9.54
C LEU A 218 -6.72 -17.47 -10.04
N ASP A 219 -6.32 -16.87 -11.14
CA ASP A 219 -4.95 -16.96 -11.64
C ASP A 219 -4.04 -16.04 -10.83
N ILE A 220 -2.86 -16.55 -10.44
CA ILE A 220 -1.85 -15.80 -9.70
C ILE A 220 -0.88 -15.22 -10.71
N LEU A 221 -0.88 -13.91 -10.89
CA LEU A 221 -0.04 -13.21 -11.88
C LEU A 221 1.28 -12.71 -11.28
N GLY A 222 1.33 -12.51 -9.96
CA GLY A 222 2.55 -12.07 -9.29
C GLY A 222 2.47 -12.14 -7.78
N LEU A 223 3.65 -12.22 -7.15
CA LEU A 223 3.82 -12.16 -5.70
C LEU A 223 5.12 -11.44 -5.37
N ILE A 224 5.06 -10.42 -4.52
CA ILE A 224 6.24 -9.75 -3.99
C ILE A 224 6.19 -9.62 -2.48
N ARG A 225 7.34 -9.45 -1.85
CA ARG A 225 7.43 -8.98 -0.48
C ARG A 225 7.28 -7.46 -0.46
N SER A 226 6.50 -6.94 0.47
CA SER A 226 6.41 -5.50 0.71
C SER A 226 7.80 -4.91 1.02
N PRO A 227 8.16 -3.75 0.46
CA PRO A 227 9.45 -3.09 0.73
C PRO A 227 9.55 -2.58 2.17
N ILE A 228 8.42 -2.45 2.85
CA ILE A 228 8.34 -2.02 4.24
C ILE A 228 7.52 -3.00 5.07
N THR A 229 7.86 -3.10 6.34
CA THR A 229 7.11 -3.92 7.31
C THR A 229 5.83 -3.22 7.76
N GLY A 230 4.88 -4.00 8.26
CA GLY A 230 3.70 -3.50 8.96
C GLY A 230 4.07 -2.72 10.24
N PRO A 231 3.11 -2.02 10.86
CA PRO A 231 3.37 -1.17 12.04
C PRO A 231 4.03 -1.89 13.22
N ALA A 232 3.69 -3.16 13.44
CA ALA A 232 4.29 -4.00 14.49
C ALA A 232 5.60 -4.68 14.06
N GLY A 233 6.08 -4.48 12.81
CA GLY A 233 7.30 -5.08 12.28
C GLY A 233 7.09 -6.40 11.52
N ASN A 234 5.86 -6.79 11.23
CA ASN A 234 5.56 -7.97 10.42
C ASN A 234 6.00 -7.79 8.98
N SER A 235 6.58 -8.85 8.40
CA SER A 235 6.73 -8.95 6.95
C SER A 235 5.35 -9.14 6.32
N GLU A 236 5.09 -8.41 5.25
CA GLU A 236 3.84 -8.44 4.50
C GLU A 236 4.15 -8.69 3.02
N PHE A 237 3.17 -9.20 2.27
CA PHE A 237 3.37 -9.59 0.87
C PHE A 237 2.22 -9.05 0.03
N LEU A 238 2.46 -8.76 -1.25
CA LEU A 238 1.43 -8.36 -2.18
C LEU A 238 1.29 -9.41 -3.26
N VAL A 239 0.06 -9.82 -3.51
CA VAL A 239 -0.30 -10.78 -4.55
C VAL A 239 -1.15 -10.09 -5.60
N TRP A 240 -0.89 -10.41 -6.89
CA TRP A 240 -1.70 -9.99 -8.02
C TRP A 240 -2.50 -11.17 -8.56
N LEU A 241 -3.82 -11.02 -8.60
CA LEU A 241 -4.78 -12.04 -8.96
C LEU A 241 -5.71 -11.54 -10.07
N CYS A 242 -6.17 -12.43 -10.94
CA CYS A 242 -7.28 -12.14 -11.84
C CYS A 242 -8.26 -13.32 -11.87
N PRO A 243 -9.53 -13.12 -12.27
CA PRO A 243 -10.44 -14.22 -12.54
C PRO A 243 -9.85 -15.13 -13.62
N GLY A 244 -9.76 -16.42 -13.34
CA GLY A 244 -9.21 -17.39 -14.27
C GLY A 244 -10.10 -17.59 -15.50
N SER A 245 -9.51 -17.85 -16.64
CA SER A 245 -10.20 -18.10 -17.91
C SER A 245 -10.88 -19.47 -17.98
N GLY A 246 -10.90 -20.24 -16.89
CA GLY A 246 -11.48 -21.58 -16.84
C GLY A 246 -10.67 -22.68 -17.55
N ALA A 247 -9.66 -22.31 -18.29
CA ALA A 247 -8.67 -23.23 -18.85
C ALA A 247 -7.43 -23.12 -17.96
N GLY A 248 -7.04 -24.19 -17.28
CA GLY A 248 -5.88 -24.26 -16.38
C GLY A 248 -4.55 -23.91 -17.06
N ALA A 249 -4.48 -22.77 -17.67
CA ALA A 249 -3.33 -22.24 -18.39
C ALA A 249 -2.64 -21.18 -17.51
N VAL A 250 -1.51 -21.57 -16.95
CA VAL A 250 -0.45 -20.63 -16.60
C VAL A 250 0.01 -19.96 -17.89
N SER A 251 -0.62 -18.86 -18.28
CA SER A 251 -0.26 -18.11 -19.47
C SER A 251 0.26 -16.74 -19.09
N ALA A 252 1.49 -16.66 -18.70
CA ALA A 252 2.50 -15.63 -18.91
C ALA A 252 3.66 -15.89 -17.94
N PRO A 253 4.90 -15.65 -18.32
CA PRO A 253 6.02 -15.76 -17.37
C PRO A 253 5.81 -14.71 -16.30
N VAL A 254 5.65 -15.18 -15.05
CA VAL A 254 5.59 -14.31 -13.87
C VAL A 254 6.91 -13.54 -13.82
N SER A 255 6.85 -12.23 -14.03
CA SER A 255 8.04 -11.37 -14.03
C SER A 255 8.56 -11.26 -12.60
N TYR A 256 9.58 -12.07 -12.29
CA TYR A 256 10.30 -12.02 -11.01
C TYR A 256 11.42 -10.98 -11.10
N THR A 257 11.13 -9.73 -10.78
CA THR A 257 12.16 -8.71 -10.66
C THR A 257 12.45 -8.40 -9.18
N HIS A 258 13.72 -8.69 -8.79
CA HIS A 258 14.41 -8.24 -7.58
C HIS A 258 14.07 -8.90 -6.22
N LEU A 259 14.51 -10.15 -6.03
CA LEU A 259 14.73 -10.70 -4.68
C LEU A 259 16.11 -11.38 -4.59
N ARG A 260 17.18 -10.58 -4.41
CA ARG A 260 18.53 -11.12 -4.11
C ARG A 260 18.75 -11.54 -2.65
N ALA A 261 17.74 -11.49 -1.77
CA ALA A 261 17.96 -11.73 -0.34
C ALA A 261 17.17 -12.88 0.30
N HIS A 262 16.18 -13.52 -0.35
CA HIS A 262 15.40 -14.63 0.25
C HIS A 262 14.88 -15.60 -0.82
N GLU A 263 15.74 -16.48 -1.33
CA GLU A 263 15.41 -17.55 -2.30
C GLU A 263 14.27 -18.47 -1.89
N THR A 264 14.02 -18.64 -0.58
CA THR A 264 13.07 -19.63 -0.04
C THR A 264 11.59 -19.34 -0.27
N VAL A 265 11.17 -18.08 -0.43
CA VAL A 265 9.75 -17.71 -0.70
C VAL A 265 9.46 -17.77 -2.19
N LEU A 266 10.43 -17.44 -3.02
CA LEU A 266 10.38 -17.56 -4.48
C LEU A 266 10.26 -19.02 -4.94
N ASP A 267 11.06 -19.91 -4.38
CA ASP A 267 10.98 -21.36 -4.68
C ASP A 267 9.61 -21.94 -4.46
N LEU A 268 8.89 -21.45 -3.45
CA LEU A 268 7.56 -21.95 -3.15
C LEU A 268 6.52 -21.46 -4.15
N ALA A 269 6.55 -20.17 -4.51
CA ALA A 269 5.66 -19.63 -5.53
C ALA A 269 5.90 -20.32 -6.88
N CYS A 270 7.17 -20.53 -7.27
CA CYS A 270 7.50 -21.27 -8.49
C CYS A 270 7.02 -22.73 -8.48
N ARG A 271 7.11 -23.43 -7.35
CA ARG A 271 6.64 -24.84 -7.24
C ARG A 271 5.13 -24.98 -7.23
N LEU A 272 4.39 -23.94 -6.87
CA LEU A 272 2.93 -23.93 -6.91
C LEU A 272 2.38 -23.53 -8.28
N LEU A 273 3.20 -22.92 -9.13
CA LEU A 273 2.85 -22.45 -10.47
C LEU A 273 3.30 -23.44 -11.58
N LEU A 274 4.08 -24.47 -11.22
CA LEU A 274 4.44 -25.60 -12.06
C LEU A 274 3.54 -26.81 -11.79
#